data_b451e163e072962c515832ea25656ab6
#
_entry.id   b451e163e072962c515832ea25656ab6
#
_cell.length_a   1.000
_cell.length_b   1.000
_cell.length_c   1.000
_cell.angle_alpha   90.00
_cell.angle_beta   90.00
_cell.angle_gamma   90.00
#
_symmetry.space_group_name_H-M   'P 1'
#
loop_
_entity.id
_entity.type
_entity.pdbx_description
1 polymer ?
#
loop_
_entity_poly.entity_id
_entity_poly.type
_entity_poly.pdbx_seq_one_letter_code
_entity_poly.pdbx_strand_id
1 'polypeptide(L)'
;MPTSYDAIILGAGAAGLMCAARAGQRGKRVLVLERADKPGKKILISGGGRCNFTNIGAGPTNYLSANPHFAKSALARYTARDFLDLVESYGIAWHEKTLGQLFCDSSAKQIVEMLLEECAKGDVAVRCSEEVTSVAHGDGFAVTTQTGTYTAPALVIATGGPSIPKMGATGFAYDLARQFGLKVVEPRPALVPLTLGGEEVLFRDISGVSAPVVATANKTGFAEAALFTHRGLSGPAILQASSYWRPGEPLFVDFIPGRTAQWLTDAKRDNPRSGVRTQLREALPARLADILADKLGLDGDLGNLPDKALRSAGERLKRWTFHPNGTEGFAKAEVTVGGISTAELSSKTMEAKRFPGLYAIGEAVDVTGWLGGYNFQWAWASGVAAGEAL
;
A
#
# COMPACT_ATOMS: atom_id res chain seq x y z
N MET A 1 28.50 21.77 21.89
CA MET A 1 27.83 22.53 20.82
C MET A 1 26.99 21.55 20.03
N PRO A 2 25.79 21.91 19.53
CA PRO A 2 25.01 21.02 18.68
C PRO A 2 25.81 20.71 17.40
N THR A 3 25.71 19.45 16.95
CA THR A 3 26.36 19.04 15.69
C THR A 3 25.49 19.50 14.52
N SER A 4 26.06 20.32 13.63
CA SER A 4 25.36 20.92 12.48
C SER A 4 25.46 20.04 11.24
N TYR A 5 24.37 19.92 10.51
CA TYR A 5 24.23 19.27 9.20
C TYR A 5 23.58 20.22 8.21
N ASP A 6 23.57 19.87 6.92
CA ASP A 6 22.79 20.60 5.90
C ASP A 6 21.34 20.11 5.88
N ALA A 7 21.13 18.82 6.18
CA ALA A 7 19.80 18.23 6.27
C ALA A 7 19.74 17.15 7.36
N ILE A 8 18.61 17.10 8.08
CA ILE A 8 18.25 15.99 9.00
C ILE A 8 17.05 15.26 8.40
N ILE A 9 17.15 13.95 8.29
CA ILE A 9 16.09 13.07 7.76
C ILE A 9 15.59 12.19 8.90
N LEU A 10 14.30 12.24 9.18
CA LEU A 10 13.66 11.43 10.21
C LEU A 10 13.09 10.15 9.58
N GLY A 11 13.71 9.02 9.90
CA GLY A 11 13.35 7.69 9.43
C GLY A 11 14.31 7.14 8.38
N ALA A 12 14.92 5.98 8.67
CA ALA A 12 15.76 5.20 7.76
C ALA A 12 14.98 4.10 7.03
N GLY A 13 13.76 4.44 6.57
CA GLY A 13 12.97 3.62 5.67
C GLY A 13 13.36 3.85 4.21
N ALA A 14 12.55 3.29 3.28
CA ALA A 14 12.77 3.38 1.84
C ALA A 14 12.98 4.82 1.35
N ALA A 15 12.03 5.71 1.65
CA ALA A 15 12.07 7.10 1.21
C ALA A 15 13.23 7.87 1.85
N GLY A 16 13.45 7.68 3.16
CA GLY A 16 14.50 8.39 3.89
C GLY A 16 15.90 8.02 3.43
N LEU A 17 16.21 6.74 3.25
CA LEU A 17 17.52 6.29 2.75
C LEU A 17 17.77 6.76 1.32
N MET A 18 16.76 6.70 0.45
CA MET A 18 16.88 7.19 -0.93
C MET A 18 17.13 8.70 -0.96
N CYS A 19 16.40 9.47 -0.15
CA CYS A 19 16.60 10.91 -0.02
C CYS A 19 18.01 11.25 0.51
N ALA A 20 18.45 10.55 1.53
CA ALA A 20 19.77 10.73 2.14
C ALA A 20 20.90 10.45 1.15
N ALA A 21 20.83 9.32 0.44
CA ALA A 21 21.81 8.95 -0.56
C ALA A 21 21.91 10.02 -1.65
N ARG A 22 20.80 10.49 -2.20
CA ARG A 22 20.79 11.53 -3.23
C ARG A 22 21.34 12.86 -2.76
N ALA A 23 20.98 13.31 -1.55
CA ALA A 23 21.49 14.55 -1.00
C ALA A 23 22.99 14.45 -0.66
N GLY A 24 23.43 13.36 -0.02
CA GLY A 24 24.83 13.13 0.33
C GLY A 24 25.75 13.09 -0.88
N GLN A 25 25.38 12.35 -1.93
CA GLN A 25 26.15 12.27 -3.18
C GLN A 25 26.23 13.61 -3.94
N ARG A 26 25.40 14.59 -3.57
CA ARG A 26 25.47 15.99 -4.05
C ARG A 26 26.33 16.89 -3.14
N GLY A 27 27.04 16.30 -2.19
CA GLY A 27 27.94 16.99 -1.27
C GLY A 27 27.28 17.61 -0.04
N LYS A 28 26.02 17.25 0.28
CA LYS A 28 25.36 17.70 1.50
C LYS A 28 25.77 16.84 2.70
N ARG A 29 26.00 17.48 3.84
CA ARG A 29 26.18 16.79 5.12
C ARG A 29 24.82 16.36 5.66
N VAL A 30 24.50 15.08 5.55
CA VAL A 30 23.19 14.53 5.90
C VAL A 30 23.26 13.64 7.14
N LEU A 31 22.30 13.83 8.07
CA LEU A 31 22.06 12.95 9.19
C LEU A 31 20.71 12.27 9.02
N VAL A 32 20.68 10.95 9.09
CA VAL A 32 19.45 10.15 9.19
C VAL A 32 19.30 9.66 10.63
N LEU A 33 18.15 9.93 11.23
CA LEU A 33 17.77 9.47 12.57
C LEU A 33 16.66 8.41 12.45
N GLU A 34 16.92 7.21 12.96
CA GLU A 34 15.99 6.10 12.98
C GLU A 34 15.73 5.63 14.42
N ARG A 35 14.46 5.59 14.80
CA ARG A 35 14.04 5.12 16.12
C ARG A 35 14.32 3.63 16.34
N ALA A 36 14.19 2.84 15.28
CA ALA A 36 14.41 1.39 15.34
C ALA A 36 15.91 1.06 15.48
N ASP A 37 16.18 -0.17 15.93
CA ASP A 37 17.54 -0.72 16.07
C ASP A 37 18.21 -1.01 14.72
N LYS A 38 17.44 -1.06 13.62
CA LYS A 38 17.90 -1.35 12.26
C LYS A 38 17.18 -0.51 11.23
N PRO A 39 17.86 -0.09 10.15
CA PRO A 39 17.24 0.61 9.03
C PRO A 39 16.39 -0.36 8.18
N GLY A 40 15.46 0.17 7.42
CA GLY A 40 14.72 -0.56 6.39
C GLY A 40 13.79 -1.65 6.90
N LYS A 41 13.32 -1.62 8.15
CA LYS A 41 12.49 -2.70 8.73
C LYS A 41 11.31 -3.11 7.84
N LYS A 42 10.58 -2.13 7.25
CA LYS A 42 9.46 -2.42 6.37
C LYS A 42 9.89 -3.06 5.04
N ILE A 43 11.08 -2.70 4.53
CA ILE A 43 11.69 -3.35 3.37
C ILE A 43 11.94 -4.83 3.67
N LEU A 44 12.57 -5.11 4.82
CA LEU A 44 12.99 -6.46 5.21
C LEU A 44 11.85 -7.48 5.31
N ILE A 45 10.64 -7.05 5.69
CA ILE A 45 9.47 -7.94 5.81
C ILE A 45 8.62 -8.00 4.55
N SER A 46 8.78 -7.05 3.63
CA SER A 46 7.95 -6.95 2.44
C SER A 46 8.15 -8.13 1.49
N GLY A 47 7.10 -8.48 0.76
CA GLY A 47 7.16 -9.57 -0.21
C GLY A 47 7.58 -10.91 0.37
N GLY A 48 7.28 -11.18 1.66
CA GLY A 48 7.71 -12.40 2.34
C GLY A 48 9.23 -12.47 2.56
N GLY A 49 9.89 -11.34 2.73
CA GLY A 49 11.33 -11.22 2.94
C GLY A 49 12.17 -11.16 1.65
N ARG A 50 11.50 -11.07 0.47
CA ARG A 50 12.14 -10.90 -0.84
C ARG A 50 12.03 -9.50 -1.42
N CYS A 51 11.39 -8.58 -0.74
CA CYS A 51 11.10 -7.23 -1.14
C CYS A 51 10.43 -7.14 -2.52
N ASN A 52 9.16 -6.80 -2.57
CA ASN A 52 8.53 -6.33 -3.80
C ASN A 52 8.95 -4.88 -4.04
N PHE A 53 10.14 -4.68 -4.59
CA PHE A 53 10.84 -3.41 -4.54
C PHE A 53 10.29 -2.34 -5.50
N THR A 54 9.59 -2.73 -6.57
CA THR A 54 8.87 -1.83 -7.48
C THR A 54 7.85 -2.58 -8.34
N ASN A 55 7.14 -1.83 -9.18
CA ASN A 55 6.27 -2.36 -10.23
C ASN A 55 6.62 -1.68 -11.55
N ILE A 56 6.89 -2.49 -12.59
CA ILE A 56 7.29 -1.96 -13.91
C ILE A 56 6.18 -1.12 -14.57
N GLY A 57 4.92 -1.40 -14.21
CA GLY A 57 3.75 -0.64 -14.65
C GLY A 57 3.39 0.56 -13.78
N ALA A 58 4.25 0.95 -12.84
CA ALA A 58 3.95 2.05 -11.92
C ALA A 58 3.75 3.38 -12.66
N GLY A 59 2.54 3.91 -12.57
CA GLY A 59 2.15 5.18 -13.18
C GLY A 59 1.18 5.94 -12.29
N PRO A 60 0.92 7.23 -12.56
CA PRO A 60 0.12 8.10 -11.68
C PRO A 60 -1.28 7.58 -11.35
N THR A 61 -1.88 6.80 -12.23
CA THR A 61 -3.22 6.22 -12.06
C THR A 61 -3.29 5.12 -11.00
N ASN A 62 -2.15 4.60 -10.58
CA ASN A 62 -2.05 3.55 -9.56
C ASN A 62 -1.98 4.09 -8.13
N TYR A 63 -2.18 5.40 -7.94
CA TYR A 63 -2.07 6.06 -6.65
C TYR A 63 -3.35 6.77 -6.26
N LEU A 64 -3.77 6.54 -5.01
CA LEU A 64 -4.86 7.23 -4.35
C LEU A 64 -4.30 8.43 -3.58
N SER A 65 -4.87 9.61 -3.81
CA SER A 65 -4.53 10.86 -3.13
C SER A 65 -5.70 11.84 -3.28
N ALA A 66 -5.83 12.79 -2.38
CA ALA A 66 -6.75 13.91 -2.54
C ALA A 66 -6.43 14.76 -3.81
N ASN A 67 -5.16 14.78 -4.23
CA ASN A 67 -4.72 15.32 -5.51
C ASN A 67 -4.13 14.20 -6.40
N PRO A 68 -4.91 13.64 -7.36
CA PRO A 68 -4.46 12.53 -8.19
C PRO A 68 -3.31 12.89 -9.15
N HIS A 69 -2.95 14.18 -9.25
CA HIS A 69 -1.86 14.65 -10.09
C HIS A 69 -0.55 14.88 -9.34
N PHE A 70 -0.57 14.83 -8.01
CA PHE A 70 0.59 15.19 -7.19
C PHE A 70 1.81 14.32 -7.47
N ALA A 71 1.63 13.00 -7.56
CA ALA A 71 2.73 12.05 -7.77
C ALA A 71 3.38 12.11 -9.16
N LYS A 72 2.70 12.71 -10.17
CA LYS A 72 3.16 12.70 -11.58
C LYS A 72 4.60 13.18 -11.76
N SER A 73 4.96 14.31 -11.13
CA SER A 73 6.27 14.92 -11.31
C SER A 73 7.40 14.03 -10.74
N ALA A 74 7.24 13.50 -9.55
CA ALA A 74 8.25 12.65 -8.92
C ALA A 74 8.40 11.32 -9.67
N LEU A 75 7.28 10.65 -10.00
CA LEU A 75 7.29 9.38 -10.73
C LEU A 75 7.86 9.49 -12.15
N ALA A 76 7.71 10.65 -12.81
CA ALA A 76 8.28 10.87 -14.14
C ALA A 76 9.80 11.12 -14.09
N ARG A 77 10.34 11.65 -12.99
CA ARG A 77 11.77 11.93 -12.82
C ARG A 77 12.56 10.75 -12.26
N TYR A 78 11.87 9.87 -11.55
CA TYR A 78 12.45 8.63 -11.05
C TYR A 78 11.46 7.48 -11.22
N THR A 79 11.63 6.76 -12.29
CA THR A 79 10.74 5.69 -12.75
C THR A 79 11.06 4.34 -12.09
N ALA A 80 10.21 3.36 -12.31
CA ALA A 80 10.50 1.97 -11.89
C ALA A 80 11.76 1.42 -12.60
N ARG A 81 12.04 1.86 -13.83
CA ARG A 81 13.25 1.46 -14.57
C ARG A 81 14.51 2.04 -13.92
N ASP A 82 14.47 3.30 -13.48
CA ASP A 82 15.63 3.91 -12.81
C ASP A 82 16.00 3.17 -11.51
N PHE A 83 14.98 2.73 -10.73
CA PHE A 83 15.26 1.92 -9.54
C PHE A 83 15.74 0.52 -9.91
N LEU A 84 15.20 -0.09 -10.95
CA LEU A 84 15.65 -1.39 -11.43
C LEU A 84 17.11 -1.31 -11.93
N ASP A 85 17.48 -0.27 -12.67
CA ASP A 85 18.87 -0.04 -13.11
C ASP A 85 19.83 0.05 -11.91
N LEU A 86 19.39 0.70 -10.81
CA LEU A 86 20.17 0.73 -9.57
C LEU A 86 20.31 -0.68 -8.98
N VAL A 87 19.24 -1.47 -8.89
CA VAL A 87 19.27 -2.86 -8.41
C VAL A 87 20.22 -3.73 -9.25
N GLU A 88 20.15 -3.61 -10.58
CA GLU A 88 20.98 -4.33 -11.52
C GLU A 88 22.47 -3.91 -11.40
N SER A 89 22.75 -2.62 -11.15
CA SER A 89 24.12 -2.13 -10.97
C SER A 89 24.84 -2.72 -9.75
N TYR A 90 24.07 -3.21 -8.77
CA TYR A 90 24.58 -3.94 -7.60
C TYR A 90 24.60 -5.46 -7.79
N GLY A 91 24.28 -5.96 -8.98
CA GLY A 91 24.24 -7.39 -9.26
C GLY A 91 23.17 -8.14 -8.48
N ILE A 92 22.13 -7.47 -8.01
CA ILE A 92 21.02 -8.08 -7.27
C ILE A 92 20.11 -8.80 -8.25
N ALA A 93 20.04 -10.12 -8.15
CA ALA A 93 19.15 -10.95 -8.97
C ALA A 93 17.69 -10.73 -8.59
N TRP A 94 16.82 -10.64 -9.60
CA TRP A 94 15.40 -10.36 -9.46
C TRP A 94 14.55 -11.11 -10.48
N HIS A 95 13.24 -11.21 -10.22
CA HIS A 95 12.27 -11.73 -11.17
C HIS A 95 10.97 -10.90 -11.14
N GLU A 96 10.27 -10.89 -12.27
CA GLU A 96 8.88 -10.45 -12.34
C GLU A 96 7.97 -11.62 -11.94
N LYS A 97 7.05 -11.37 -11.01
CA LYS A 97 6.10 -12.38 -10.53
C LYS A 97 4.79 -12.34 -11.33
N THR A 98 3.95 -11.37 -11.06
CA THR A 98 2.66 -11.15 -11.73
C THR A 98 2.38 -9.66 -11.78
N LEU A 99 1.65 -9.20 -12.80
CA LEU A 99 1.17 -7.82 -12.90
C LEU A 99 2.29 -6.77 -12.75
N GLY A 100 3.48 -7.05 -13.25
CA GLY A 100 4.61 -6.14 -13.22
C GLY A 100 5.35 -6.02 -11.89
N GLN A 101 5.05 -6.87 -10.92
CA GLN A 101 5.67 -6.84 -9.59
C GLN A 101 7.08 -7.42 -9.62
N LEU A 102 8.08 -6.66 -9.19
CA LEU A 102 9.48 -7.06 -9.18
C LEU A 102 9.96 -7.42 -7.77
N PHE A 103 10.57 -8.60 -7.64
CA PHE A 103 11.07 -9.15 -6.38
C PHE A 103 12.54 -9.51 -6.47
N CYS A 104 13.27 -9.36 -5.36
CA CYS A 104 14.60 -9.99 -5.25
C CYS A 104 14.47 -11.51 -5.22
N ASP A 105 15.37 -12.21 -5.89
CA ASP A 105 15.40 -13.66 -5.87
C ASP A 105 15.77 -14.22 -4.50
N SER A 106 16.72 -13.58 -3.82
CA SER A 106 17.27 -14.05 -2.57
C SER A 106 16.63 -13.39 -1.34
N SER A 107 16.94 -12.12 -1.07
CA SER A 107 16.57 -11.47 0.19
C SER A 107 16.37 -9.97 0.07
N ALA A 108 15.38 -9.46 0.77
CA ALA A 108 15.15 -8.02 0.98
C ALA A 108 16.36 -7.29 1.63
N LYS A 109 17.26 -8.02 2.28
CA LYS A 109 18.48 -7.45 2.87
C LYS A 109 19.35 -6.78 1.81
N GLN A 110 19.43 -7.36 0.60
CA GLN A 110 20.23 -6.81 -0.49
C GLN A 110 19.80 -5.38 -0.87
N ILE A 111 18.49 -5.09 -0.85
CA ILE A 111 17.98 -3.72 -1.09
C ILE A 111 18.39 -2.77 0.03
N VAL A 112 18.34 -3.21 1.29
CA VAL A 112 18.76 -2.37 2.43
C VAL A 112 20.26 -2.11 2.39
N GLU A 113 21.07 -3.13 2.11
CA GLU A 113 22.53 -3.04 1.97
C GLU A 113 22.90 -2.09 0.83
N MET A 114 22.29 -2.24 -0.34
CA MET A 114 22.46 -1.33 -1.48
C MET A 114 22.16 0.13 -1.10
N LEU A 115 21.04 0.40 -0.41
CA LEU A 115 20.69 1.77 0.00
C LEU A 115 21.69 2.34 1.02
N LEU A 116 22.19 1.52 1.93
CA LEU A 116 23.21 1.95 2.89
C LEU A 116 24.56 2.23 2.20
N GLU A 117 24.94 1.43 1.20
CA GLU A 117 26.11 1.70 0.37
C GLU A 117 25.95 3.00 -0.43
N GLU A 118 24.77 3.25 -1.01
CA GLU A 118 24.47 4.54 -1.66
C GLU A 118 24.58 5.73 -0.67
N CYS A 119 24.13 5.56 0.57
CA CYS A 119 24.33 6.54 1.63
C CYS A 119 25.83 6.73 1.97
N ALA A 120 26.59 5.64 2.07
CA ALA A 120 28.03 5.69 2.37
C ALA A 120 28.82 6.39 1.28
N LYS A 121 28.46 6.25 -0.01
CA LYS A 121 29.08 7.01 -1.12
C LYS A 121 28.94 8.54 -0.96
N GLY A 122 27.92 8.98 -0.22
CA GLY A 122 27.66 10.39 0.07
C GLY A 122 28.05 10.82 1.50
N ASP A 123 28.84 10.04 2.22
CA ASP A 123 29.24 10.30 3.61
C ASP A 123 28.06 10.57 4.56
N VAL A 124 26.90 9.95 4.31
CA VAL A 124 25.70 10.13 5.11
C VAL A 124 25.84 9.45 6.48
N ALA A 125 25.58 10.19 7.55
CA ALA A 125 25.51 9.64 8.91
C ALA A 125 24.14 8.99 9.14
N VAL A 126 24.05 7.66 9.24
CA VAL A 126 22.83 6.94 9.62
C VAL A 126 22.94 6.46 11.07
N ARG A 127 22.03 6.93 11.93
CA ARG A 127 21.99 6.58 13.35
C ARG A 127 20.66 5.88 13.67
N CYS A 128 20.77 4.64 14.13
CA CYS A 128 19.65 3.85 14.63
C CYS A 128 19.54 3.95 16.15
N SER A 129 18.41 3.50 16.71
CA SER A 129 18.07 3.63 18.14
C SER A 129 18.05 5.07 18.60
N GLU A 130 17.68 6.01 17.73
CA GLU A 130 17.59 7.45 17.99
C GLU A 130 16.13 7.89 18.01
N GLU A 131 15.54 7.93 19.20
CA GLU A 131 14.18 8.42 19.38
C GLU A 131 14.18 9.95 19.46
N VAL A 132 13.47 10.58 18.52
CA VAL A 132 13.28 12.04 18.52
C VAL A 132 12.31 12.42 19.64
N THR A 133 12.77 13.24 20.57
CA THR A 133 11.98 13.72 21.72
C THR A 133 11.35 15.08 21.47
N SER A 134 12.00 15.93 20.67
CA SER A 134 11.45 17.22 20.26
C SER A 134 12.07 17.72 18.96
N VAL A 135 11.30 18.54 18.25
CA VAL A 135 11.76 19.29 17.10
C VAL A 135 11.37 20.76 17.30
N ALA A 136 12.34 21.65 17.24
CA ALA A 136 12.12 23.09 17.30
C ALA A 136 12.61 23.75 16.01
N HIS A 137 12.11 24.94 15.72
CA HIS A 137 12.55 25.76 14.61
C HIS A 137 12.84 27.20 15.08
N GLY A 138 13.98 27.73 14.68
CA GLY A 138 14.44 29.11 14.88
C GLY A 138 15.17 29.56 13.62
N ASP A 139 16.51 29.73 13.70
CA ASP A 139 17.36 29.96 12.51
C ASP A 139 17.59 28.70 11.66
N GLY A 140 16.81 27.65 11.92
CA GLY A 140 16.83 26.31 11.32
C GLY A 140 16.15 25.33 12.26
N PHE A 141 16.18 24.06 11.91
CA PHE A 141 15.60 22.98 12.72
C PHE A 141 16.59 22.50 13.77
N ALA A 142 16.14 22.34 15.02
CA ALA A 142 16.84 21.67 16.09
C ALA A 142 16.08 20.40 16.46
N VAL A 143 16.69 19.24 16.23
CA VAL A 143 16.14 17.92 16.54
C VAL A 143 16.85 17.38 17.77
N THR A 144 16.12 17.11 18.84
CA THR A 144 16.63 16.55 20.08
C THR A 144 16.25 15.08 20.19
N THR A 145 17.22 14.25 20.53
CA THR A 145 17.08 12.84 20.85
C THR A 145 17.59 12.57 22.26
N GLN A 146 17.54 11.31 22.71
CA GLN A 146 18.16 10.93 23.99
C GLN A 146 19.70 11.04 23.98
N THR A 147 20.34 11.10 22.82
CA THR A 147 21.81 11.16 22.70
C THR A 147 22.36 12.57 22.46
N GLY A 148 21.50 13.53 22.08
CA GLY A 148 21.90 14.91 21.86
C GLY A 148 20.96 15.72 20.99
N THR A 149 21.40 16.95 20.66
CA THR A 149 20.68 17.86 19.78
C THR A 149 21.49 18.09 18.50
N TYR A 150 20.80 17.97 17.37
CA TYR A 150 21.33 18.15 16.01
C TYR A 150 20.62 19.31 15.34
N THR A 151 21.35 20.09 14.54
CA THR A 151 20.77 21.25 13.85
C THR A 151 21.00 21.18 12.34
N ALA A 152 20.01 21.67 11.59
CA ALA A 152 20.11 21.79 10.12
C ALA A 152 19.13 22.85 9.60
N PRO A 153 19.44 23.51 8.48
CA PRO A 153 18.48 24.36 7.78
C PRO A 153 17.34 23.58 7.14
N ALA A 154 17.50 22.26 6.89
CA ALA A 154 16.47 21.43 6.29
C ALA A 154 16.13 20.21 7.16
N LEU A 155 14.82 19.89 7.22
CA LEU A 155 14.26 18.74 7.92
C LEU A 155 13.34 17.94 6.97
N VAL A 156 13.54 16.63 6.89
CA VAL A 156 12.75 15.73 6.06
C VAL A 156 11.97 14.76 6.92
N ILE A 157 10.65 14.78 6.82
CA ILE A 157 9.74 13.83 7.47
C ILE A 157 9.62 12.59 6.57
N ALA A 158 10.25 11.48 6.96
CA ALA A 158 10.30 10.21 6.24
C ALA A 158 9.92 9.00 7.11
N THR A 159 9.23 9.24 8.26
CA THR A 159 8.91 8.20 9.23
C THR A 159 7.75 7.30 8.84
N GLY A 160 7.12 7.53 7.68
CA GLY A 160 5.98 6.78 7.20
C GLY A 160 4.69 7.03 7.97
N GLY A 161 3.74 6.11 7.84
CA GLY A 161 2.44 6.11 8.52
C GLY A 161 2.35 5.05 9.63
N PRO A 162 1.20 4.95 10.34
CA PRO A 162 1.01 4.06 11.48
C PRO A 162 0.74 2.59 11.13
N SER A 163 0.83 2.19 9.85
CA SER A 163 0.63 0.79 9.45
C SER A 163 1.70 -0.13 10.04
N ILE A 164 1.28 -1.30 10.52
CA ILE A 164 2.10 -2.31 11.21
C ILE A 164 2.79 -1.73 12.47
N PRO A 165 2.05 -1.32 13.50
CA PRO A 165 2.61 -0.70 14.71
C PRO A 165 3.69 -1.54 15.41
N LYS A 166 3.61 -2.88 15.29
CA LYS A 166 4.61 -3.80 15.84
C LYS A 166 6.04 -3.57 15.29
N MET A 167 6.15 -2.88 14.15
CA MET A 167 7.45 -2.52 13.55
C MET A 167 7.99 -1.16 14.05
N GLY A 168 7.29 -0.53 14.99
CA GLY A 168 7.62 0.80 15.50
C GLY A 168 6.94 1.95 14.74
N ALA A 169 6.01 1.65 13.82
CA ALA A 169 5.25 2.67 13.11
C ALA A 169 4.31 3.41 14.07
N THR A 170 4.28 4.75 13.96
CA THR A 170 3.46 5.63 14.79
C THR A 170 2.86 6.75 13.95
N GLY A 171 2.01 7.60 14.56
CA GLY A 171 1.52 8.84 13.95
C GLY A 171 2.49 10.02 14.01
N PHE A 172 3.74 9.82 14.41
CA PHE A 172 4.72 10.89 14.63
C PHE A 172 4.86 11.87 13.46
N ALA A 173 4.89 11.37 12.21
CA ALA A 173 4.91 12.23 11.03
C ALA A 173 3.78 13.25 11.01
N TYR A 174 2.58 12.83 11.41
CA TYR A 174 1.38 13.65 11.39
C TYR A 174 1.33 14.67 12.53
N ASP A 175 1.81 14.26 13.71
CA ASP A 175 1.91 15.16 14.85
C ASP A 175 2.94 16.25 14.58
N LEU A 176 4.09 15.90 14.01
CA LEU A 176 5.12 16.84 13.59
C LEU A 176 4.61 17.78 12.48
N ALA A 177 3.89 17.25 11.48
CA ALA A 177 3.29 18.06 10.44
C ALA A 177 2.29 19.10 11.02
N ARG A 178 1.42 18.67 11.95
CA ARG A 178 0.48 19.57 12.66
C ARG A 178 1.20 20.63 13.48
N GLN A 179 2.30 20.27 14.16
CA GLN A 179 3.14 21.22 14.90
C GLN A 179 3.63 22.37 14.02
N PHE A 180 3.96 22.09 12.76
CA PHE A 180 4.36 23.09 11.77
C PHE A 180 3.20 23.66 10.94
N GLY A 181 1.94 23.42 11.35
CA GLY A 181 0.76 23.99 10.73
C GLY A 181 0.39 23.38 9.38
N LEU A 182 0.93 22.21 9.03
CA LEU A 182 0.55 21.48 7.83
C LEU A 182 -0.76 20.70 8.05
N LYS A 183 -1.64 20.73 7.07
CA LYS A 183 -2.87 19.93 7.09
C LYS A 183 -2.55 18.45 6.89
N VAL A 184 -3.26 17.61 7.62
CA VAL A 184 -3.20 16.15 7.52
C VAL A 184 -4.58 15.65 7.09
N VAL A 185 -4.62 14.91 5.97
CA VAL A 185 -5.79 14.12 5.56
C VAL A 185 -5.91 12.94 6.51
N GLU A 186 -7.11 12.67 7.02
CA GLU A 186 -7.34 11.66 8.05
C GLU A 186 -6.75 10.30 7.66
N PRO A 187 -5.77 9.80 8.45
CA PRO A 187 -5.12 8.54 8.18
C PRO A 187 -6.05 7.34 8.43
N ARG A 188 -6.11 6.42 7.50
CA ARG A 188 -6.91 5.18 7.60
C ARG A 188 -6.08 3.97 7.18
N PRO A 189 -6.35 2.78 7.77
CA PRO A 189 -5.73 1.55 7.32
C PRO A 189 -6.13 1.25 5.87
N ALA A 190 -5.16 0.84 5.06
CA ALA A 190 -5.32 0.50 3.66
C ALA A 190 -4.53 -0.75 3.28
N LEU A 191 -4.87 -1.38 2.16
CA LEU A 191 -4.40 -2.73 1.84
C LEU A 191 -4.59 -3.64 3.06
N VAL A 192 -5.83 -3.68 3.56
CA VAL A 192 -6.19 -4.28 4.85
C VAL A 192 -7.38 -5.22 4.68
N PRO A 193 -7.41 -6.37 5.37
CA PRO A 193 -8.57 -7.24 5.37
C PRO A 193 -9.84 -6.53 5.90
N LEU A 194 -10.98 -6.84 5.27
CA LEU A 194 -12.30 -6.35 5.66
C LEU A 194 -12.98 -7.38 6.57
N THR A 195 -13.66 -6.91 7.62
CA THR A 195 -14.39 -7.77 8.54
C THR A 195 -15.86 -7.89 8.16
N LEU A 196 -16.43 -9.08 8.31
CA LEU A 196 -17.83 -9.36 8.05
C LEU A 196 -18.58 -9.61 9.35
N GLY A 197 -19.84 -9.19 9.37
CA GLY A 197 -20.76 -9.36 10.51
C GLY A 197 -22.18 -9.74 10.06
N GLY A 198 -23.12 -9.81 11.00
CA GLY A 198 -24.53 -10.11 10.71
C GLY A 198 -24.71 -11.41 9.93
N GLU A 199 -25.50 -11.39 8.90
CA GLU A 199 -25.78 -12.56 8.05
C GLU A 199 -24.61 -13.02 7.19
N GLU A 200 -23.56 -12.20 7.05
CA GLU A 200 -22.38 -12.51 6.24
C GLU A 200 -21.33 -13.32 7.02
N VAL A 201 -21.56 -13.55 8.32
CA VAL A 201 -20.68 -14.37 9.17
C VAL A 201 -20.48 -15.77 8.61
N LEU A 202 -21.47 -16.34 7.91
CA LEU A 202 -21.37 -17.65 7.27
C LEU A 202 -20.19 -17.76 6.27
N PHE A 203 -19.76 -16.66 5.65
CA PHE A 203 -18.57 -16.66 4.78
C PHE A 203 -17.26 -16.81 5.57
N ARG A 204 -17.26 -16.65 6.88
CA ARG A 204 -16.11 -16.89 7.74
C ARG A 204 -15.88 -18.39 7.96
N ASP A 205 -16.91 -19.22 7.81
CA ASP A 205 -16.83 -20.68 7.97
C ASP A 205 -16.04 -21.35 6.84
N ILE A 206 -15.89 -20.66 5.70
CA ILE A 206 -15.04 -21.10 4.58
C ILE A 206 -13.64 -20.49 4.63
N SER A 207 -13.15 -20.17 5.81
CA SER A 207 -11.77 -19.67 5.99
C SER A 207 -10.75 -20.55 5.28
N GLY A 208 -9.81 -19.90 4.58
CA GLY A 208 -8.79 -20.53 3.73
C GLY A 208 -9.22 -20.73 2.27
N VAL A 209 -10.49 -20.58 1.94
CA VAL A 209 -10.94 -20.63 0.53
C VAL A 209 -10.50 -19.38 -0.20
N SER A 210 -9.95 -19.56 -1.40
CA SER A 210 -9.57 -18.48 -2.31
C SER A 210 -10.25 -18.67 -3.67
N ALA A 211 -10.68 -17.56 -4.28
CA ALA A 211 -11.31 -17.57 -5.61
C ALA A 211 -10.90 -16.34 -6.42
N PRO A 212 -10.70 -16.47 -7.74
CA PRO A 212 -10.53 -15.32 -8.63
C PRO A 212 -11.83 -14.53 -8.69
N VAL A 213 -11.75 -13.22 -8.50
CA VAL A 213 -12.90 -12.31 -8.47
C VAL A 213 -12.56 -10.97 -9.10
N VAL A 214 -13.58 -10.10 -9.30
CA VAL A 214 -13.37 -8.66 -9.39
C VAL A 214 -14.01 -8.02 -8.17
N ALA A 215 -13.20 -7.47 -7.27
CA ALA A 215 -13.69 -6.73 -6.11
C ALA A 215 -13.74 -5.23 -6.43
N THR A 216 -14.89 -4.59 -6.20
CA THR A 216 -15.12 -3.19 -6.56
C THR A 216 -15.58 -2.39 -5.34
N ALA A 217 -14.86 -1.31 -5.05
CA ALA A 217 -15.24 -0.29 -4.06
C ALA A 217 -15.11 1.10 -4.68
N ASN A 218 -16.05 1.99 -4.41
CA ASN A 218 -16.06 3.36 -4.92
C ASN A 218 -15.70 3.46 -6.43
N LYS A 219 -16.34 2.64 -7.29
CA LYS A 219 -16.18 2.55 -8.75
C LYS A 219 -14.81 2.03 -9.23
N THR A 220 -13.89 1.65 -8.34
CA THR A 220 -12.60 1.09 -8.71
C THR A 220 -12.62 -0.42 -8.48
N GLY A 221 -12.35 -1.19 -9.53
CA GLY A 221 -12.38 -2.65 -9.53
C GLY A 221 -10.99 -3.27 -9.64
N PHE A 222 -10.77 -4.39 -8.94
CA PHE A 222 -9.52 -5.13 -8.92
C PHE A 222 -9.78 -6.61 -9.22
N ALA A 223 -9.22 -7.07 -10.35
CA ALA A 223 -9.35 -8.44 -10.83
C ALA A 223 -8.18 -9.30 -10.34
N GLU A 224 -8.34 -9.90 -9.18
CA GLU A 224 -7.37 -10.79 -8.53
C GLU A 224 -8.09 -11.80 -7.63
N ALA A 225 -7.33 -12.54 -6.81
CA ALA A 225 -7.91 -13.47 -5.85
C ALA A 225 -8.51 -12.76 -4.63
N ALA A 226 -9.71 -13.17 -4.22
CA ALA A 226 -10.22 -12.95 -2.87
C ALA A 226 -9.90 -14.17 -2.00
N LEU A 227 -9.64 -13.93 -0.72
CA LEU A 227 -9.42 -14.96 0.31
C LEU A 227 -10.46 -14.77 1.43
N PHE A 228 -11.19 -15.82 1.74
CA PHE A 228 -12.07 -15.85 2.90
C PHE A 228 -11.26 -16.18 4.16
N THR A 229 -11.51 -15.45 5.24
CA THR A 229 -10.81 -15.62 6.52
C THR A 229 -11.81 -15.81 7.65
N HIS A 230 -11.32 -16.26 8.80
CA HIS A 230 -12.15 -16.38 10.01
C HIS A 230 -12.73 -15.04 10.52
N ARG A 231 -12.33 -13.90 9.96
CA ARG A 231 -12.85 -12.57 10.27
C ARG A 231 -13.66 -11.94 9.15
N GLY A 232 -13.46 -12.39 7.92
CA GLY A 232 -14.13 -11.83 6.75
C GLY A 232 -13.34 -12.05 5.47
N LEU A 233 -12.99 -10.99 4.78
CA LEU A 233 -12.42 -11.00 3.43
C LEU A 233 -10.99 -10.44 3.42
N SER A 234 -10.13 -11.10 2.66
CA SER A 234 -8.74 -10.72 2.40
C SER A 234 -8.35 -11.12 0.97
N GLY A 235 -7.06 -11.23 0.69
CA GLY A 235 -6.54 -11.52 -0.65
C GLY A 235 -6.36 -10.26 -1.49
N PRO A 236 -5.55 -10.33 -2.56
CA PRO A 236 -5.11 -9.15 -3.31
C PRO A 236 -6.26 -8.26 -3.81
N ALA A 237 -7.34 -8.84 -4.35
CA ALA A 237 -8.50 -8.07 -4.81
C ALA A 237 -9.15 -7.26 -3.67
N ILE A 238 -9.33 -7.88 -2.52
CA ILE A 238 -9.97 -7.27 -1.35
C ILE A 238 -9.06 -6.22 -0.71
N LEU A 239 -7.77 -6.53 -0.55
CA LEU A 239 -6.80 -5.59 0.02
C LEU A 239 -6.75 -4.30 -0.81
N GLN A 240 -6.71 -4.39 -2.13
CA GLN A 240 -6.74 -3.21 -3.00
C GLN A 240 -8.06 -2.45 -2.90
N ALA A 241 -9.20 -3.14 -2.96
CA ALA A 241 -10.52 -2.54 -2.83
C ALA A 241 -10.70 -1.83 -1.47
N SER A 242 -10.09 -2.35 -0.39
CA SER A 242 -10.17 -1.77 0.95
C SER A 242 -9.61 -0.35 1.04
N SER A 243 -8.64 0.01 0.19
CA SER A 243 -8.08 1.37 0.12
C SER A 243 -9.12 2.39 -0.34
N TYR A 244 -10.09 1.96 -1.14
CA TYR A 244 -11.18 2.78 -1.69
C TYR A 244 -12.47 2.69 -0.88
N TRP A 245 -12.65 1.60 -0.12
CA TRP A 245 -13.84 1.37 0.70
C TRP A 245 -13.90 2.35 1.88
N ARG A 246 -15.13 2.74 2.25
CA ARG A 246 -15.42 3.56 3.43
C ARG A 246 -16.39 2.84 4.36
N PRO A 247 -16.30 3.04 5.69
CA PRO A 247 -17.28 2.49 6.62
C PRO A 247 -18.72 2.83 6.23
N GLY A 248 -19.57 1.81 6.19
CA GLY A 248 -20.96 1.93 5.77
C GLY A 248 -21.23 1.79 4.26
N GLU A 249 -20.19 1.79 3.43
CA GLU A 249 -20.36 1.55 1.98
C GLU A 249 -20.36 0.05 1.66
N PRO A 250 -21.05 -0.37 0.58
CA PRO A 250 -21.00 -1.74 0.12
C PRO A 250 -19.67 -2.03 -0.61
N LEU A 251 -19.23 -3.30 -0.53
CA LEU A 251 -18.23 -3.89 -1.40
C LEU A 251 -18.94 -4.80 -2.41
N PHE A 252 -18.68 -4.61 -3.69
CA PHE A 252 -19.22 -5.46 -4.74
C PHE A 252 -18.17 -6.47 -5.19
N VAL A 253 -18.59 -7.73 -5.36
CA VAL A 253 -17.72 -8.81 -5.81
C VAL A 253 -18.36 -9.55 -6.99
N ASP A 254 -17.67 -9.56 -8.11
CA ASP A 254 -17.98 -10.45 -9.23
C ASP A 254 -17.30 -11.80 -8.97
N PHE A 255 -18.06 -12.82 -8.67
CA PHE A 255 -17.59 -14.19 -8.43
C PHE A 255 -17.38 -15.00 -9.69
N ILE A 256 -17.86 -14.54 -10.82
CA ILE A 256 -17.79 -15.23 -12.11
C ILE A 256 -17.14 -14.34 -13.18
N PRO A 257 -15.92 -13.77 -12.92
CA PRO A 257 -15.24 -12.94 -13.90
C PRO A 257 -15.03 -13.76 -15.20
N GLY A 258 -15.31 -13.15 -16.35
CA GLY A 258 -15.23 -13.84 -17.65
C GLY A 258 -16.50 -14.63 -18.04
N ARG A 259 -17.50 -14.75 -17.19
CA ARG A 259 -18.83 -15.27 -17.53
C ARG A 259 -19.87 -14.17 -17.60
N THR A 260 -20.94 -14.37 -18.38
CA THR A 260 -22.07 -13.45 -18.46
C THR A 260 -23.12 -13.76 -17.38
N ALA A 261 -24.03 -12.83 -17.12
CA ALA A 261 -25.18 -13.08 -16.23
C ALA A 261 -26.13 -14.18 -16.78
N GLN A 262 -26.06 -14.47 -18.09
CA GLN A 262 -26.84 -15.50 -18.75
C GLN A 262 -26.26 -16.92 -18.58
N TRP A 263 -25.06 -17.04 -18.01
CA TRP A 263 -24.36 -18.32 -17.88
C TRP A 263 -25.23 -19.49 -17.39
N LEU A 264 -26.06 -19.29 -16.35
CA LEU A 264 -26.93 -20.36 -15.84
C LEU A 264 -28.09 -20.71 -16.79
N THR A 265 -28.58 -19.74 -17.56
CA THR A 265 -29.59 -20.01 -18.62
C THR A 265 -28.98 -20.72 -19.83
N ASP A 266 -27.72 -20.47 -20.12
CA ASP A 266 -26.98 -21.18 -21.15
C ASP A 266 -26.73 -22.63 -20.70
N ALA A 267 -26.25 -22.83 -19.47
CA ALA A 267 -26.07 -24.14 -18.84
C ALA A 267 -27.39 -24.96 -18.81
N LYS A 268 -28.54 -24.31 -18.58
CA LYS A 268 -29.85 -24.97 -18.67
C LYS A 268 -30.15 -25.52 -20.05
N ARG A 269 -29.80 -24.77 -21.11
CA ARG A 269 -30.01 -25.25 -22.52
C ARG A 269 -29.12 -26.43 -22.82
N ASP A 270 -27.86 -26.41 -22.35
CA ASP A 270 -26.89 -27.45 -22.66
C ASP A 270 -27.12 -28.72 -21.79
N ASN A 271 -27.47 -28.57 -20.54
CA ASN A 271 -27.72 -29.67 -19.60
C ASN A 271 -28.85 -29.35 -18.60
N PRO A 272 -30.12 -29.51 -18.98
CA PRO A 272 -31.26 -29.17 -18.14
C PRO A 272 -31.38 -30.01 -16.86
N ARG A 273 -30.73 -31.18 -16.80
CA ARG A 273 -30.71 -32.06 -15.62
C ARG A 273 -29.62 -31.68 -14.59
N SER A 274 -28.70 -30.78 -14.93
CA SER A 274 -27.71 -30.27 -14.00
C SER A 274 -28.38 -29.35 -12.98
N GLY A 275 -27.94 -29.41 -11.74
CA GLY A 275 -28.38 -28.49 -10.68
C GLY A 275 -27.55 -27.22 -10.62
N VAL A 276 -28.13 -26.12 -10.06
CA VAL A 276 -27.42 -24.83 -9.86
C VAL A 276 -26.15 -25.04 -9.06
N ARG A 277 -26.20 -25.79 -7.97
CA ARG A 277 -25.04 -26.09 -7.10
C ARG A 277 -23.92 -26.78 -7.88
N THR A 278 -24.25 -27.70 -8.76
CA THR A 278 -23.27 -28.38 -9.62
C THR A 278 -22.57 -27.39 -10.55
N GLN A 279 -23.34 -26.53 -11.20
CA GLN A 279 -22.79 -25.49 -12.08
C GLN A 279 -21.89 -24.51 -11.32
N LEU A 280 -22.28 -24.12 -10.11
CA LEU A 280 -21.42 -23.24 -9.28
C LEU A 280 -20.11 -23.94 -8.88
N ARG A 281 -20.14 -25.25 -8.55
CA ARG A 281 -18.94 -26.02 -8.20
C ARG A 281 -17.98 -26.23 -9.37
N GLU A 282 -18.46 -26.18 -10.60
CA GLU A 282 -17.61 -26.21 -11.80
C GLU A 282 -16.84 -24.88 -12.00
N ALA A 283 -17.39 -23.77 -11.49
CA ALA A 283 -16.84 -22.43 -11.67
C ALA A 283 -16.07 -21.91 -10.44
N LEU A 284 -16.38 -22.41 -9.26
CA LEU A 284 -15.94 -21.88 -7.98
C LEU A 284 -15.48 -23.01 -7.04
N PRO A 285 -14.62 -22.73 -6.06
CA PRO A 285 -14.31 -23.67 -4.99
C PRO A 285 -15.59 -24.20 -4.33
N ALA A 286 -15.67 -25.51 -4.12
CA ALA A 286 -16.89 -26.20 -3.71
C ALA A 286 -17.57 -25.57 -2.48
N ARG A 287 -16.80 -25.26 -1.42
CA ARG A 287 -17.35 -24.65 -0.19
C ARG A 287 -17.96 -23.27 -0.44
N LEU A 288 -17.37 -22.46 -1.33
CA LEU A 288 -17.92 -21.16 -1.73
C LEU A 288 -19.18 -21.34 -2.59
N ALA A 289 -19.13 -22.26 -3.56
CA ALA A 289 -20.27 -22.59 -4.41
C ALA A 289 -21.50 -23.02 -3.59
N ASP A 290 -21.28 -23.80 -2.54
CA ASP A 290 -22.37 -24.26 -1.65
C ASP A 290 -23.05 -23.10 -0.91
N ILE A 291 -22.27 -22.21 -0.30
CA ILE A 291 -22.81 -21.03 0.39
C ILE A 291 -23.57 -20.13 -0.61
N LEU A 292 -23.01 -19.91 -1.79
CA LEU A 292 -23.65 -19.07 -2.80
C LEU A 292 -24.96 -19.71 -3.30
N ALA A 293 -24.98 -21.04 -3.52
CA ALA A 293 -26.21 -21.76 -3.89
C ALA A 293 -27.32 -21.60 -2.84
N ASP A 294 -26.98 -21.79 -1.56
CA ASP A 294 -27.92 -21.62 -0.45
C ASP A 294 -28.46 -20.18 -0.38
N LYS A 295 -27.62 -19.19 -0.54
CA LYS A 295 -28.02 -17.76 -0.55
C LYS A 295 -28.80 -17.34 -1.81
N LEU A 296 -28.63 -18.04 -2.92
CA LEU A 296 -29.45 -17.82 -4.13
C LEU A 296 -30.86 -18.41 -3.96
N GLY A 297 -31.00 -19.44 -3.13
CA GLY A 297 -32.30 -20.10 -2.88
C GLY A 297 -32.84 -20.83 -4.10
N LEU A 298 -31.95 -21.37 -4.95
CA LEU A 298 -32.31 -22.11 -6.15
C LEU A 298 -31.88 -23.57 -6.02
N ASP A 299 -32.83 -24.45 -5.78
CA ASP A 299 -32.61 -25.89 -5.64
C ASP A 299 -33.19 -26.67 -6.83
N GLY A 300 -32.61 -27.86 -7.08
CA GLY A 300 -33.05 -28.78 -8.12
C GLY A 300 -32.41 -28.55 -9.48
N ASP A 301 -32.95 -29.23 -10.47
CA ASP A 301 -32.46 -29.22 -11.85
C ASP A 301 -32.74 -27.90 -12.54
N LEU A 302 -31.80 -27.40 -13.31
CA LEU A 302 -31.89 -26.16 -14.08
C LEU A 302 -33.16 -26.16 -14.99
N GLY A 303 -33.48 -27.30 -15.57
CA GLY A 303 -34.66 -27.47 -16.45
C GLY A 303 -35.99 -27.06 -15.79
N ASN A 304 -36.11 -27.25 -14.49
CA ASN A 304 -37.31 -26.96 -13.71
C ASN A 304 -37.36 -25.49 -13.19
N LEU A 305 -36.27 -24.74 -13.32
CA LEU A 305 -36.19 -23.37 -12.83
C LEU A 305 -36.56 -22.35 -13.91
N PRO A 306 -37.30 -21.28 -13.60
CA PRO A 306 -37.61 -20.22 -14.56
C PRO A 306 -36.33 -19.48 -15.02
N ASP A 307 -36.25 -19.18 -16.31
CA ASP A 307 -35.10 -18.43 -16.88
C ASP A 307 -34.88 -17.09 -16.21
N LYS A 308 -35.96 -16.42 -15.76
CA LYS A 308 -35.90 -15.17 -14.99
C LYS A 308 -35.14 -15.38 -13.68
N ALA A 309 -35.36 -16.48 -12.96
CA ALA A 309 -34.71 -16.79 -11.69
C ALA A 309 -33.20 -17.08 -11.93
N LEU A 310 -32.88 -17.87 -12.95
CA LEU A 310 -31.50 -18.18 -13.33
C LEU A 310 -30.71 -16.92 -13.76
N ARG A 311 -31.35 -16.02 -14.51
CA ARG A 311 -30.74 -14.75 -14.92
C ARG A 311 -30.49 -13.84 -13.70
N SER A 312 -31.47 -13.72 -12.81
CA SER A 312 -31.32 -12.94 -11.57
C SER A 312 -30.19 -13.50 -10.69
N ALA A 313 -30.05 -14.83 -10.61
CA ALA A 313 -28.93 -15.45 -9.91
C ALA A 313 -27.58 -15.10 -10.56
N GLY A 314 -27.49 -15.15 -11.88
CA GLY A 314 -26.30 -14.74 -12.61
C GLY A 314 -25.94 -13.26 -12.37
N GLU A 315 -26.92 -12.36 -12.40
CA GLU A 315 -26.73 -10.95 -12.09
C GLU A 315 -26.23 -10.74 -10.66
N ARG A 316 -26.77 -11.48 -9.67
CA ARG A 316 -26.30 -11.44 -8.27
C ARG A 316 -24.86 -11.94 -8.17
N LEU A 317 -24.47 -13.01 -8.86
CA LEU A 317 -23.11 -13.54 -8.87
C LEU A 317 -22.12 -12.56 -9.53
N LYS A 318 -22.55 -11.83 -10.56
CA LYS A 318 -21.77 -10.75 -11.19
C LYS A 318 -21.59 -9.53 -10.31
N ARG A 319 -22.49 -9.32 -9.35
CA ARG A 319 -22.47 -8.16 -8.47
C ARG A 319 -22.93 -8.53 -7.09
N TRP A 320 -22.25 -9.49 -6.47
CA TRP A 320 -22.51 -9.84 -5.08
C TRP A 320 -22.16 -8.69 -4.15
N THR A 321 -23.09 -8.35 -3.26
CA THR A 321 -22.91 -7.22 -2.35
C THR A 321 -22.54 -7.74 -0.97
N PHE A 322 -21.39 -7.27 -0.46
CA PHE A 322 -21.02 -7.39 0.94
C PHE A 322 -21.17 -6.05 1.64
N HIS A 323 -21.46 -6.10 2.94
CA HIS A 323 -21.50 -4.93 3.82
C HIS A 323 -20.48 -5.12 4.96
N PRO A 324 -19.18 -4.91 4.68
CA PRO A 324 -18.19 -5.05 5.71
C PRO A 324 -18.48 -4.13 6.89
N ASN A 325 -18.35 -4.65 8.11
CA ASN A 325 -18.58 -3.88 9.32
C ASN A 325 -17.33 -3.16 9.84
N GLY A 326 -16.18 -3.33 9.16
CA GLY A 326 -14.92 -2.69 9.49
C GLY A 326 -13.73 -3.30 8.76
N THR A 327 -12.56 -2.99 9.28
CA THR A 327 -11.26 -3.54 8.82
C THR A 327 -10.54 -4.19 9.99
N GLU A 328 -9.49 -4.97 9.72
CA GLU A 328 -8.60 -5.47 10.78
C GLU A 328 -7.62 -4.40 11.33
N GLY A 329 -7.80 -3.14 10.94
CA GLY A 329 -7.10 -1.99 11.47
C GLY A 329 -5.63 -1.89 11.06
N PHE A 330 -4.94 -0.89 11.60
CA PHE A 330 -3.52 -0.64 11.30
C PHE A 330 -2.60 -1.82 11.63
N ALA A 331 -3.00 -2.68 12.56
CA ALA A 331 -2.22 -3.88 12.93
C ALA A 331 -2.03 -4.87 11.77
N LYS A 332 -2.94 -4.85 10.80
CA LYS A 332 -2.95 -5.71 9.61
C LYS A 332 -2.87 -4.95 8.29
N ALA A 333 -2.97 -3.63 8.32
CA ALA A 333 -2.84 -2.79 7.15
C ALA A 333 -1.39 -2.81 6.63
N GLU A 334 -1.19 -3.02 5.34
CA GLU A 334 0.15 -2.92 4.74
C GLU A 334 0.60 -1.47 4.65
N VAL A 335 -0.33 -0.55 4.38
CA VAL A 335 -0.07 0.89 4.21
C VAL A 335 -1.18 1.73 4.82
N THR A 336 -0.96 3.05 4.81
CA THR A 336 -1.92 4.07 5.28
C THR A 336 -2.43 4.90 4.10
N VAL A 337 -3.74 5.07 3.97
CA VAL A 337 -4.37 6.10 3.13
C VAL A 337 -4.55 7.36 3.93
N GLY A 338 -4.36 8.52 3.31
CA GLY A 338 -4.27 9.81 3.97
C GLY A 338 -2.84 10.15 4.35
N GLY A 339 -2.65 11.13 5.21
CA GLY A 339 -1.35 11.64 5.61
C GLY A 339 -1.19 13.13 5.35
N ILE A 340 0.04 13.62 5.32
CA ILE A 340 0.34 15.05 5.08
C ILE A 340 -0.23 15.46 3.72
N SER A 341 -1.10 16.48 3.76
CA SER A 341 -1.84 16.90 2.57
C SER A 341 -0.91 17.35 1.45
N THR A 342 -1.11 16.79 0.27
CA THR A 342 -0.39 17.19 -0.96
C THR A 342 -0.61 18.65 -1.34
N ALA A 343 -1.68 19.29 -0.86
CA ALA A 343 -1.91 20.73 -1.05
C ALA A 343 -0.86 21.60 -0.33
N GLU A 344 -0.28 21.10 0.74
CA GLU A 344 0.74 21.78 1.54
C GLU A 344 2.14 21.69 0.92
N LEU A 345 2.36 20.73 0.02
CA LEU A 345 3.68 20.38 -0.51
C LEU A 345 3.86 20.79 -1.98
N SER A 346 5.10 21.08 -2.35
CA SER A 346 5.53 21.18 -3.75
C SER A 346 5.63 19.78 -4.37
N SER A 347 4.94 19.53 -5.48
CA SER A 347 5.04 18.25 -6.20
C SER A 347 6.37 18.04 -6.90
N LYS A 348 7.21 19.07 -6.98
CA LYS A 348 8.56 19.00 -7.58
C LYS A 348 9.63 18.66 -6.56
N THR A 349 9.56 19.27 -5.36
CA THR A 349 10.62 19.21 -4.36
C THR A 349 10.20 18.46 -3.10
N MET A 350 8.94 18.15 -2.90
CA MET A 350 8.36 17.62 -1.66
C MET A 350 8.47 18.60 -0.46
N GLU A 351 8.89 19.84 -0.69
CA GLU A 351 9.02 20.90 0.33
C GLU A 351 7.66 21.48 0.69
N ALA A 352 7.48 21.83 1.95
CA ALA A 352 6.29 22.54 2.43
C ALA A 352 6.23 23.96 1.88
N LYS A 353 5.15 24.32 1.18
CA LYS A 353 5.01 25.61 0.48
C LYS A 353 5.07 26.81 1.42
N ARG A 354 4.59 26.65 2.66
CA ARG A 354 4.50 27.73 3.65
C ARG A 354 5.55 27.62 4.76
N PHE A 355 6.40 26.60 4.69
CA PHE A 355 7.42 26.38 5.70
C PHE A 355 8.74 25.93 5.02
N PRO A 356 9.56 26.91 4.53
CA PRO A 356 10.80 26.61 3.83
C PRO A 356 11.75 25.72 4.66
N GLY A 357 12.43 24.80 3.98
CA GLY A 357 13.32 23.83 4.61
C GLY A 357 12.62 22.61 5.23
N LEU A 358 11.29 22.57 5.30
CA LEU A 358 10.55 21.40 5.77
C LEU A 358 10.08 20.56 4.58
N TYR A 359 10.42 19.28 4.57
CA TYR A 359 10.06 18.33 3.51
C TYR A 359 9.26 17.16 4.09
N ALA A 360 8.42 16.55 3.28
CA ALA A 360 7.72 15.29 3.62
C ALA A 360 7.71 14.34 2.43
N ILE A 361 8.05 13.06 2.67
CA ILE A 361 8.24 12.05 1.62
C ILE A 361 7.69 10.67 2.02
N GLY A 362 7.52 9.80 1.03
CA GLY A 362 7.05 8.43 1.22
C GLY A 362 5.63 8.36 1.77
N GLU A 363 5.37 7.34 2.58
CA GLU A 363 4.03 7.04 3.13
C GLU A 363 3.52 8.10 4.14
N ALA A 364 4.36 9.02 4.59
CA ALA A 364 3.91 10.14 5.42
C ALA A 364 3.02 11.12 4.65
N VAL A 365 3.13 11.17 3.33
CA VAL A 365 2.36 12.04 2.42
C VAL A 365 1.08 11.34 1.97
N ASP A 366 0.00 12.10 1.76
CA ASP A 366 -1.28 11.60 1.20
C ASP A 366 -1.14 11.14 -0.27
N VAL A 367 -0.35 10.10 -0.47
CA VAL A 367 -0.16 9.37 -1.73
C VAL A 367 -0.01 7.89 -1.40
N THR A 368 -0.98 7.09 -1.79
CA THR A 368 -1.03 5.65 -1.48
C THR A 368 -1.11 4.84 -2.75
N GLY A 369 -0.13 3.99 -2.99
CA GLY A 369 -0.07 3.10 -4.15
C GLY A 369 -0.91 1.84 -3.98
N TRP A 370 -1.23 1.21 -5.09
CA TRP A 370 -1.84 -0.12 -5.13
C TRP A 370 -0.92 -1.18 -4.51
N LEU A 371 -1.45 -2.40 -4.35
CA LEU A 371 -0.67 -3.55 -3.93
C LEU A 371 0.30 -3.97 -5.04
N GLY A 372 1.55 -4.29 -4.68
CA GLY A 372 2.50 -4.86 -5.63
C GLY A 372 3.63 -3.94 -6.06
N GLY A 373 4.32 -3.30 -5.11
CA GLY A 373 5.55 -2.50 -5.34
C GLY A 373 5.33 -1.01 -5.55
N TYR A 374 4.10 -0.57 -5.78
CA TYR A 374 3.77 0.84 -6.05
C TYR A 374 4.14 1.77 -4.88
N ASN A 375 3.91 1.36 -3.63
CA ASN A 375 4.24 2.16 -2.46
C ASN A 375 5.76 2.34 -2.29
N PHE A 376 6.55 1.34 -2.64
CA PHE A 376 7.99 1.48 -2.71
C PHE A 376 8.41 2.40 -3.84
N GLN A 377 7.81 2.28 -5.03
CA GLN A 377 8.12 3.20 -6.13
C GLN A 377 7.84 4.66 -5.76
N TRP A 378 6.74 4.94 -5.04
CA TRP A 378 6.49 6.27 -4.50
C TRP A 378 7.55 6.70 -3.48
N ALA A 379 7.97 5.79 -2.60
CA ALA A 379 9.03 6.08 -1.62
C ALA A 379 10.35 6.46 -2.32
N TRP A 380 10.75 5.72 -3.35
CA TRP A 380 11.93 6.01 -4.16
C TRP A 380 11.81 7.37 -4.86
N ALA A 381 10.74 7.57 -5.61
CA ALA A 381 10.54 8.77 -6.42
C ALA A 381 10.43 10.05 -5.56
N SER A 382 9.69 10.02 -4.45
CA SER A 382 9.59 11.16 -3.54
C SER A 382 10.90 11.40 -2.77
N GLY A 383 11.63 10.33 -2.42
CA GLY A 383 12.95 10.42 -1.80
C GLY A 383 13.97 11.10 -2.72
N VAL A 384 14.04 10.70 -3.99
CA VAL A 384 14.87 11.35 -4.99
C VAL A 384 14.48 12.82 -5.17
N ALA A 385 13.17 13.10 -5.29
CA ALA A 385 12.70 14.46 -5.49
C ALA A 385 13.11 15.43 -4.37
N ALA A 386 13.06 14.98 -3.11
CA ALA A 386 13.52 15.78 -1.98
C ALA A 386 15.05 15.84 -1.90
N GLY A 387 15.76 14.72 -2.10
CA GLY A 387 17.22 14.68 -2.06
C GLY A 387 17.91 15.53 -3.13
N GLU A 388 17.27 15.72 -4.29
CA GLU A 388 17.73 16.63 -5.33
C GLU A 388 17.41 18.10 -5.02
N ALA A 389 16.43 18.39 -4.19
CA ALA A 389 16.06 19.73 -3.83
C ALA A 389 16.82 20.29 -2.62
N LEU A 390 17.38 19.41 -1.77
CA LEU A 390 18.24 19.75 -0.64
C LEU A 390 19.59 20.28 -1.13
#